data_7c79e4c8d9972958abb6538171fd5b0d
#
_entry.id   7c79e4c8d9972958abb6538171fd5b0d
#
_cell.length_a   1.000
_cell.length_b   1.000
_cell.length_c   1.000
_cell.angle_alpha   90.00
_cell.angle_beta   90.00
_cell.angle_gamma   90.00
#
_symmetry.space_group_name_H-M   'P 1'
#
loop_
_entity.id
_entity.type
_entity.pdbx_description
1 polymer ?
#
loop_
_entity_poly.entity_id
_entity_poly.type
_entity_poly.pdbx_seq_one_letter_code
_entity_poly.pdbx_strand_id
1 'polypeptide(L)'
;MKKVLLVLAIALMAIPALAQSDSYTRGRGFFIRPELYGGLFMNVGYQISPYVQLSVGPGCLLFINQSGSHISVDFSAMAHGGVRVYTSDNPWAGMIDYHAGVFKNGKYLAQRHSLVGGASYKDLDFGGGLQIYFGPNAEVLAYGALVTVGYNIRFYKH
;
A
#
# COMPACT_ATOMS: atom_id res chain seq x y z
N MET A 1 -20.39 7.96 7.64
CA MET A 1 -19.26 7.06 7.46
C MET A 1 -19.54 5.93 6.46
N LYS A 2 -20.61 5.11 6.58
CA LYS A 2 -20.92 4.00 5.64
C LYS A 2 -21.03 4.44 4.17
N LYS A 3 -21.61 5.62 3.89
CA LYS A 3 -21.76 6.16 2.53
C LYS A 3 -20.42 6.56 1.88
N VAL A 4 -19.47 7.06 2.65
CA VAL A 4 -18.13 7.45 2.15
C VAL A 4 -17.30 6.20 1.80
N LEU A 5 -17.37 5.16 2.63
CA LEU A 5 -16.74 3.87 2.34
C LEU A 5 -17.30 3.22 1.08
N LEU A 6 -18.61 3.29 0.88
CA LEU A 6 -19.27 2.76 -0.32
C LEU A 6 -18.85 3.52 -1.58
N VAL A 7 -18.79 4.84 -1.53
CA VAL A 7 -18.32 5.67 -2.66
C VAL A 7 -16.86 5.40 -2.98
N LEU A 8 -16.02 5.26 -1.96
CA LEU A 8 -14.60 4.90 -2.13
C LEU A 8 -14.43 3.50 -2.74
N ALA A 9 -15.22 2.52 -2.29
CA ALA A 9 -15.22 1.16 -2.84
C ALA A 9 -15.70 1.15 -4.30
N ILE A 10 -16.76 1.90 -4.63
CA ILE A 10 -17.28 2.02 -6.00
C ILE A 10 -16.27 2.74 -6.91
N ALA A 11 -15.63 3.81 -6.43
CA ALA A 11 -14.59 4.51 -7.17
C ALA A 11 -13.37 3.60 -7.45
N LEU A 12 -12.94 2.80 -6.45
CA LEU A 12 -11.87 1.82 -6.61
C LEU A 12 -12.25 0.67 -7.58
N MET A 13 -13.52 0.29 -7.66
CA MET A 13 -13.99 -0.72 -8.61
C MET A 13 -14.21 -0.17 -10.03
N ALA A 14 -14.49 1.12 -10.19
CA ALA A 14 -14.68 1.75 -11.51
C ALA A 14 -13.37 1.99 -12.28
N ILE A 15 -12.24 2.13 -11.57
CA ILE A 15 -10.94 2.38 -12.18
C ILE A 15 -10.49 1.27 -13.15
N PRO A 16 -10.68 -0.04 -12.87
CA PRO A 16 -10.29 -1.10 -13.80
C PRO A 16 -11.07 -1.11 -15.13
N ALA A 17 -12.29 -0.59 -15.14
CA ALA A 17 -13.12 -0.56 -16.34
C ALA A 17 -12.60 0.42 -17.42
N LEU A 18 -11.77 1.39 -17.04
CA LEU A 18 -11.18 2.38 -17.95
C LEU A 18 -9.84 1.91 -18.57
N ALA A 19 -9.27 0.79 -18.11
CA ALA A 19 -7.98 0.29 -18.56
C ALA A 19 -8.10 -0.90 -19.53
N GLN A 20 -8.95 -0.79 -20.55
CA GLN A 20 -9.01 -1.78 -21.62
C GLN A 20 -7.94 -1.49 -22.67
N SER A 21 -6.79 -2.15 -22.56
CA SER A 21 -5.82 -2.31 -23.64
C SER A 21 -5.54 -3.81 -23.80
N ASP A 22 -5.68 -4.32 -25.02
CA ASP A 22 -5.57 -5.74 -25.34
C ASP A 22 -4.14 -6.30 -25.23
N SER A 23 -3.13 -5.45 -25.06
CA SER A 23 -1.73 -5.83 -24.85
C SER A 23 -1.19 -5.22 -23.55
N TYR A 24 -1.51 -5.82 -22.41
CA TYR A 24 -0.94 -5.39 -21.14
C TYR A 24 0.44 -6.01 -20.95
N THR A 25 1.46 -5.16 -20.74
CA THR A 25 2.77 -5.53 -20.25
C THR A 25 3.19 -4.58 -19.14
N ARG A 26 3.83 -5.09 -18.07
CA ARG A 26 4.44 -4.25 -17.03
C ARG A 26 5.74 -3.66 -17.57
N GLY A 27 5.64 -2.57 -18.35
CA GLY A 27 6.79 -1.84 -18.87
C GLY A 27 7.60 -1.16 -17.76
N ARG A 28 8.77 -0.61 -18.13
CA ARG A 28 9.60 0.21 -17.24
C ARG A 28 9.10 1.64 -17.22
N GLY A 29 9.16 2.32 -16.09
CA GLY A 29 8.81 3.74 -16.00
C GLY A 29 8.30 4.19 -14.65
N PHE A 30 7.99 5.47 -14.56
CA PHE A 30 7.41 6.06 -13.36
C PHE A 30 5.95 5.69 -13.19
N PHE A 31 5.52 5.63 -11.94
CA PHE A 31 4.13 5.48 -11.57
C PHE A 31 3.77 6.28 -10.32
N ILE A 32 2.48 6.57 -10.17
CA ILE A 32 1.87 7.02 -8.92
C ILE A 32 0.90 5.91 -8.47
N ARG A 33 0.89 5.58 -7.18
CA ARG A 33 0.00 4.55 -6.63
C ARG A 33 -0.68 5.05 -5.37
N PRO A 34 -1.97 5.47 -5.45
CA PRO A 34 -2.83 5.52 -4.29
C PRO A 34 -3.04 4.10 -3.76
N GLU A 35 -2.91 3.93 -2.45
CA GLU A 35 -2.95 2.61 -1.83
C GLU A 35 -3.58 2.67 -0.43
N LEU A 36 -4.47 1.70 -0.16
CA LEU A 36 -4.87 1.33 1.18
C LEU A 36 -3.89 0.27 1.68
N TYR A 37 -3.16 0.56 2.76
CA TYR A 37 -2.09 -0.31 3.26
C TYR A 37 -2.04 -0.25 4.79
N GLY A 38 -3.13 -0.65 5.47
CA GLY A 38 -3.31 -0.41 6.90
C GLY A 38 -3.41 1.08 7.24
N GLY A 39 -3.77 1.90 6.25
CA GLY A 39 -3.86 3.35 6.24
C GLY A 39 -4.03 3.83 4.80
N LEU A 40 -3.95 5.13 4.57
CA LEU A 40 -4.00 5.75 3.25
C LEU A 40 -2.60 6.21 2.85
N PHE A 41 -2.16 5.77 1.68
CA PHE A 41 -0.82 6.07 1.16
C PHE A 41 -0.88 6.60 -0.27
N MET A 42 0.05 7.48 -0.60
CA MET A 42 0.30 7.95 -1.96
C MET A 42 1.75 7.67 -2.31
N ASN A 43 1.98 6.65 -3.09
CA ASN A 43 3.31 6.24 -3.51
C ASN A 43 3.67 6.86 -4.85
N VAL A 44 4.89 7.33 -4.99
CA VAL A 44 5.55 7.54 -6.27
C VAL A 44 6.67 6.54 -6.41
N GLY A 45 6.88 6.02 -7.60
CA GLY A 45 7.86 4.97 -7.76
C GLY A 45 8.31 4.77 -9.20
N TYR A 46 9.18 3.79 -9.35
CA TYR A 46 9.74 3.41 -10.62
C TYR A 46 9.67 1.88 -10.80
N GLN A 47 9.08 1.46 -11.92
CA GLN A 47 9.09 0.08 -12.38
C GLN A 47 10.44 -0.18 -13.06
N ILE A 48 11.35 -0.88 -12.36
CA ILE A 48 12.71 -1.17 -12.86
C ILE A 48 12.67 -2.21 -13.97
N SER A 49 11.82 -3.22 -13.79
CA SER A 49 11.60 -4.32 -14.72
C SER A 49 10.13 -4.75 -14.62
N PRO A 50 9.63 -5.61 -15.52
CA PRO A 50 8.27 -6.15 -15.38
C PRO A 50 7.99 -6.82 -14.03
N TYR A 51 9.05 -7.21 -13.32
CA TYR A 51 8.97 -7.96 -12.07
C TYR A 51 9.24 -7.14 -10.81
N VAL A 52 9.85 -5.95 -10.90
CA VAL A 52 10.33 -5.21 -9.71
C VAL A 52 9.93 -3.75 -9.77
N GLN A 53 9.28 -3.30 -8.70
CA GLN A 53 8.96 -1.89 -8.43
C GLN A 53 9.69 -1.40 -7.17
N LEU A 54 10.15 -0.15 -7.22
CA LEU A 54 10.55 0.61 -6.03
C LEU A 54 9.59 1.78 -5.85
N SER A 55 9.23 2.06 -4.61
CA SER A 55 8.34 3.18 -4.29
C SER A 55 8.73 3.87 -3.00
N VAL A 56 8.38 5.16 -2.92
CA VAL A 56 8.44 5.97 -1.72
C VAL A 56 7.19 6.84 -1.66
N GLY A 57 6.78 7.25 -0.48
CA GLY A 57 5.65 8.17 -0.39
C GLY A 57 5.24 8.52 1.03
N PRO A 58 4.41 9.55 1.15
CA PRO A 58 3.71 9.86 2.38
C PRO A 58 2.51 8.94 2.58
N GLY A 59 2.11 8.79 3.83
CA GLY A 59 0.91 8.09 4.20
C GLY A 59 0.33 8.57 5.51
N CYS A 60 -0.85 8.08 5.80
CA CYS A 60 -1.56 8.31 7.05
C CYS A 60 -1.97 6.96 7.63
N LEU A 61 -1.37 6.57 8.75
CA LEU A 61 -1.75 5.39 9.50
C LEU A 61 -3.04 5.63 10.27
N LEU A 62 -3.86 4.60 10.36
CA LEU A 62 -5.08 4.57 11.15
C LEU A 62 -4.87 3.63 12.34
N PHE A 63 -4.97 4.15 13.55
CA PHE A 63 -4.96 3.38 14.78
C PHE A 63 -6.35 3.41 15.38
N ILE A 64 -6.92 2.23 15.63
CA ILE A 64 -8.19 2.10 16.35
C ILE A 64 -7.86 1.60 17.74
N ASN A 65 -8.04 2.48 18.72
CA ASN A 65 -7.82 2.18 20.12
C ASN A 65 -9.17 1.95 20.82
N GLN A 66 -9.30 0.85 21.53
CA GLN A 66 -10.47 0.55 22.33
C GLN A 66 -10.07 0.55 23.82
N SER A 67 -10.71 1.41 24.60
CA SER A 67 -10.57 1.46 26.05
C SER A 67 -11.95 1.35 26.68
N GLY A 68 -12.29 0.16 27.18
CA GLY A 68 -13.63 -0.15 27.68
C GLY A 68 -14.69 -0.02 26.57
N SER A 69 -15.68 0.85 26.79
CA SER A 69 -16.74 1.16 25.79
C SER A 69 -16.37 2.29 24.82
N HIS A 70 -15.23 2.93 24.99
CA HIS A 70 -14.78 4.03 24.14
C HIS A 70 -13.89 3.53 23.01
N ILE A 71 -14.22 3.92 21.77
CA ILE A 71 -13.40 3.68 20.59
C ILE A 71 -12.88 5.03 20.11
N SER A 72 -11.56 5.19 20.07
CA SER A 72 -10.90 6.33 19.44
C SER A 72 -10.20 5.92 18.15
N VAL A 73 -10.15 6.83 17.19
CA VAL A 73 -9.43 6.65 15.92
C VAL A 73 -8.36 7.74 15.87
N ASP A 74 -7.12 7.31 15.91
CA ASP A 74 -5.97 8.20 15.83
C ASP A 74 -5.32 8.11 14.45
N PHE A 75 -4.79 9.24 13.98
CA PHE A 75 -4.11 9.36 12.71
C PHE A 75 -2.65 9.72 12.95
N SER A 76 -1.74 9.07 12.23
CA SER A 76 -0.34 9.42 12.27
C SER A 76 0.24 9.51 10.87
N ALA A 77 0.87 10.66 10.58
CA ALA A 77 1.59 10.84 9.33
C ALA A 77 2.82 9.93 9.29
N MET A 78 3.05 9.32 8.13
CA MET A 78 4.14 8.39 7.90
C MET A 78 4.84 8.71 6.58
N ALA A 79 6.16 8.57 6.55
CA ALA A 79 6.95 8.45 5.33
C ALA A 79 7.44 7.01 5.21
N HIS A 80 7.33 6.43 4.03
CA HIS A 80 7.78 5.06 3.80
C HIS A 80 8.42 4.87 2.43
N GLY A 81 9.15 3.76 2.30
CA GLY A 81 9.62 3.23 1.03
C GLY A 81 9.45 1.73 0.99
N GLY A 82 9.38 1.18 -0.21
CA GLY A 82 9.15 -0.24 -0.37
C GLY A 82 9.63 -0.80 -1.70
N VAL A 83 9.70 -2.12 -1.73
CA VAL A 83 9.99 -2.91 -2.91
C VAL A 83 8.87 -3.92 -3.10
N ARG A 84 8.35 -3.99 -4.35
CA ARG A 84 7.34 -4.96 -4.77
C ARG A 84 7.89 -5.83 -5.89
N VAL A 85 7.69 -7.13 -5.75
CA VAL A 85 8.10 -8.13 -6.74
C VAL A 85 6.86 -8.83 -7.27
N TYR A 86 6.78 -8.97 -8.60
CA TYR A 86 5.74 -9.71 -9.29
C TYR A 86 6.26 -11.04 -9.85
N THR A 87 5.43 -12.05 -9.88
CA THR A 87 5.78 -13.39 -10.36
C THR A 87 5.78 -13.50 -11.88
N SER A 88 5.08 -12.59 -12.56
CA SER A 88 5.00 -12.56 -14.03
C SER A 88 4.75 -11.15 -14.55
N ASP A 89 4.95 -10.92 -15.85
CA ASP A 89 4.59 -9.71 -16.58
C ASP A 89 3.19 -9.78 -17.21
N ASN A 90 2.51 -10.90 -17.06
CA ASN A 90 1.13 -11.11 -17.53
C ASN A 90 0.14 -10.19 -16.79
N PRO A 91 -1.07 -9.99 -17.33
CA PRO A 91 -2.13 -9.23 -16.65
C PRO A 91 -2.39 -9.73 -15.23
N TRP A 92 -2.35 -11.03 -15.01
CA TRP A 92 -2.39 -11.64 -13.69
C TRP A 92 -0.99 -12.04 -13.22
N ALA A 93 -0.63 -11.61 -12.02
CA ALA A 93 0.62 -11.98 -11.36
C ALA A 93 0.39 -12.15 -9.85
N GLY A 94 1.14 -13.05 -9.23
CA GLY A 94 1.35 -13.00 -7.80
C GLY A 94 2.25 -11.81 -7.44
N MET A 95 2.16 -11.31 -6.22
CA MET A 95 3.06 -10.26 -5.74
C MET A 95 3.54 -10.54 -4.31
N ILE A 96 4.75 -10.08 -4.03
CA ILE A 96 5.30 -9.92 -2.69
C ILE A 96 5.73 -8.46 -2.56
N ASP A 97 5.34 -7.83 -1.46
CA ASP A 97 5.55 -6.43 -1.21
C ASP A 97 6.11 -6.21 0.20
N TYR A 98 7.24 -5.51 0.30
CA TYR A 98 7.84 -5.12 1.56
C TYR A 98 7.94 -3.60 1.65
N HIS A 99 7.43 -3.04 2.74
CA HIS A 99 7.56 -1.62 3.06
C HIS A 99 8.17 -1.41 4.43
N ALA A 100 9.05 -0.44 4.50
CA ALA A 100 9.57 0.11 5.74
C ALA A 100 9.30 1.62 5.79
N GLY A 101 8.99 2.13 6.96
CA GLY A 101 8.73 3.56 7.10
C GLY A 101 8.80 4.04 8.54
N VAL A 102 8.75 5.36 8.67
CA VAL A 102 8.85 6.05 9.96
C VAL A 102 7.63 6.94 10.16
N PHE A 103 7.14 6.98 11.38
CA PHE A 103 6.02 7.81 11.79
C PHE A 103 6.24 8.37 13.20
N LYS A 104 5.54 9.45 13.52
CA LYS A 104 5.61 10.06 14.85
C LYS A 104 4.64 9.36 15.79
N ASN A 105 5.16 8.87 16.90
CA ASN A 105 4.38 8.31 18.01
C ASN A 105 4.64 9.14 19.28
N GLY A 106 3.73 10.07 19.57
CA GLY A 106 3.94 11.02 20.65
C GLY A 106 5.19 11.88 20.45
N LYS A 107 6.19 11.75 21.33
CA LYS A 107 7.48 12.46 21.28
C LYS A 107 8.56 11.74 20.48
N TYR A 108 8.34 10.48 20.10
CA TYR A 108 9.35 9.62 19.48
C TYR A 108 9.02 9.34 18.02
N LEU A 109 10.06 8.98 17.26
CA LEU A 109 9.91 8.36 15.95
C LEU A 109 9.80 6.85 16.14
N ALA A 110 8.77 6.26 15.61
CA ALA A 110 8.58 4.82 15.54
C ALA A 110 8.77 4.34 14.09
N GLN A 111 9.06 3.06 13.94
CA GLN A 111 9.23 2.41 12.65
C GLN A 111 8.10 1.42 12.41
N ARG A 112 7.70 1.29 11.16
CA ARG A 112 6.79 0.24 10.70
C ARG A 112 7.48 -0.58 9.62
N HIS A 113 7.41 -1.89 9.75
CA HIS A 113 7.80 -2.85 8.72
C HIS A 113 6.59 -3.68 8.37
N SER A 114 6.40 -3.97 7.10
CA SER A 114 5.29 -4.76 6.62
C SER A 114 5.70 -5.65 5.45
N LEU A 115 5.16 -6.86 5.43
CA LEU A 115 5.33 -7.84 4.38
C LEU A 115 3.95 -8.33 3.94
N VAL A 116 3.67 -8.21 2.66
CA VAL A 116 2.40 -8.58 2.04
C VAL A 116 2.62 -9.58 0.93
N GLY A 117 1.77 -10.60 0.88
CA GLY A 117 1.58 -11.45 -0.28
C GLY A 117 0.23 -11.17 -0.92
N GLY A 118 0.14 -11.28 -2.23
CA GLY A 118 -1.12 -11.00 -2.91
C GLY A 118 -1.08 -11.29 -4.40
N ALA A 119 -2.03 -10.69 -5.09
CA ALA A 119 -2.16 -10.78 -6.53
C ALA A 119 -2.31 -9.39 -7.15
N SER A 120 -1.94 -9.30 -8.39
CA SER A 120 -2.08 -8.13 -9.23
C SER A 120 -2.88 -8.51 -10.47
N TYR A 121 -3.85 -7.69 -10.82
CA TYR A 121 -4.52 -7.76 -12.11
C TYR A 121 -4.33 -6.45 -12.86
N LYS A 122 -3.53 -6.47 -13.92
CA LYS A 122 -3.09 -5.26 -14.64
C LYS A 122 -2.43 -4.28 -13.64
N ASP A 123 -3.04 -3.13 -13.44
CA ASP A 123 -2.57 -2.08 -12.55
C ASP A 123 -3.21 -2.08 -11.16
N LEU A 124 -4.13 -3.01 -10.91
CA LEU A 124 -4.78 -3.20 -9.61
C LEU A 124 -4.02 -4.26 -8.80
N ASP A 125 -3.51 -3.87 -7.65
CA ASP A 125 -2.83 -4.74 -6.70
C ASP A 125 -3.70 -4.95 -5.46
N PHE A 126 -3.78 -6.18 -4.95
CA PHE A 126 -4.50 -6.51 -3.73
C PHE A 126 -3.83 -7.65 -2.99
N GLY A 127 -3.87 -7.59 -1.68
CA GLY A 127 -3.19 -8.60 -0.87
C GLY A 127 -3.46 -8.48 0.62
N GLY A 128 -2.80 -9.34 1.36
CA GLY A 128 -2.82 -9.35 2.81
C GLY A 128 -1.47 -9.76 3.38
N GLY A 129 -1.20 -9.37 4.60
CA GLY A 129 0.09 -9.65 5.20
C GLY A 129 0.18 -9.25 6.66
N LEU A 130 1.40 -9.08 7.11
CA LEU A 130 1.74 -8.75 8.48
C LEU A 130 2.47 -7.42 8.55
N GLN A 131 2.28 -6.72 9.65
CA GLN A 131 2.99 -5.49 9.97
C GLN A 131 3.49 -5.54 11.42
N ILE A 132 4.66 -4.94 11.64
CA ILE A 132 5.29 -4.81 12.95
C ILE A 132 5.71 -3.36 13.14
N TYR A 133 5.47 -2.86 14.34
CA TYR A 133 5.85 -1.51 14.75
C TYR A 133 6.93 -1.58 15.82
N PHE A 134 7.98 -0.78 15.64
CA PHE A 134 9.11 -0.70 16.55
C PHE A 134 9.22 0.70 17.15
N GLY A 135 9.52 0.75 18.44
CA GLY A 135 9.89 1.97 19.15
C GLY A 135 11.33 2.39 18.92
N PRO A 136 11.77 3.50 19.57
CA PRO A 136 13.10 4.06 19.39
C PRO A 136 14.25 3.12 19.74
N ASN A 137 14.03 2.19 20.67
CA ASN A 137 15.04 1.22 21.13
C ASN A 137 14.86 -0.16 20.46
N ALA A 138 14.23 -0.22 19.30
CA ALA A 138 13.88 -1.45 18.57
C ALA A 138 12.96 -2.41 19.37
N GLU A 139 12.28 -1.90 20.37
CA GLU A 139 11.23 -2.63 21.09
C GLU A 139 9.99 -2.81 20.18
N VAL A 140 9.37 -3.98 20.21
CA VAL A 140 8.12 -4.21 19.50
C VAL A 140 6.98 -3.52 20.22
N LEU A 141 6.40 -2.49 19.61
CA LEU A 141 5.25 -1.74 20.15
C LEU A 141 3.93 -2.44 19.84
N ALA A 142 3.80 -2.95 18.62
CA ALA A 142 2.61 -3.63 18.16
C ALA A 142 2.91 -4.49 16.91
N TYR A 143 2.03 -5.43 16.64
CA TYR A 143 2.01 -6.20 15.40
C TYR A 143 0.57 -6.49 15.01
N GLY A 144 0.33 -6.79 13.74
CA GLY A 144 -1.02 -7.09 13.27
C GLY A 144 -1.06 -7.53 11.82
N ALA A 145 -2.22 -8.02 11.44
CA ALA A 145 -2.55 -8.28 10.04
C ALA A 145 -2.89 -6.96 9.32
N LEU A 146 -2.65 -6.95 8.02
CA LEU A 146 -3.06 -5.84 7.16
C LEU A 146 -3.65 -6.36 5.87
N VAL A 147 -4.48 -5.54 5.24
CA VAL A 147 -4.98 -5.73 3.88
C VAL A 147 -4.52 -4.56 3.04
N THR A 148 -4.16 -4.81 1.80
CA THR A 148 -3.76 -3.78 0.84
C THR A 148 -4.61 -3.84 -0.42
N VAL A 149 -4.91 -2.66 -0.95
CA VAL A 149 -5.46 -2.46 -2.29
C VAL A 149 -4.82 -1.21 -2.84
N GLY A 150 -4.20 -1.31 -4.01
CA GLY A 150 -3.54 -0.20 -4.67
C GLY A 150 -3.76 -0.20 -6.17
N TYR A 151 -3.66 0.95 -6.79
CA TYR A 151 -3.78 1.11 -8.23
C TYR A 151 -2.60 1.89 -8.80
N ASN A 152 -1.91 1.31 -9.81
CA ASN A 152 -0.74 1.91 -10.44
C ASN A 152 -1.17 2.81 -11.62
N ILE A 153 -1.01 4.11 -11.50
CA ILE A 153 -1.14 5.08 -12.59
C ILE A 153 0.24 5.23 -13.22
N ARG A 154 0.44 4.67 -14.40
CA ARG A 154 1.76 4.56 -15.04
C ARG A 154 1.99 5.67 -16.06
N PHE A 155 3.23 6.15 -16.14
CA PHE A 155 3.68 7.24 -17.02
C PHE A 155 4.78 6.77 -17.96
N TYR A 156 4.55 5.69 -18.68
CA TYR A 156 5.49 5.25 -19.71
C TYR A 156 4.78 4.90 -21.00
N LYS A 157 5.49 5.09 -22.10
CA LYS A 157 5.01 4.66 -23.41
C LYS A 157 5.34 3.17 -23.59
N HIS A 158 4.39 2.45 -24.09
CA HIS A 158 4.57 1.09 -24.61
C HIS A 158 5.46 1.10 -25.83
#